data_28c57b5049db994364a64fe6d0593c54
#
_entry.id   28c57b5049db994364a64fe6d0593c54
#
_cell.length_a   1.000
_cell.length_b   1.000
_cell.length_c   1.000
_cell.angle_alpha   90.00
_cell.angle_beta   90.00
_cell.angle_gamma   90.00
#
_symmetry.space_group_name_H-M   'P 1'
#
loop_
_entity.id
_entity.type
_entity.pdbx_description
1 polymer ?
#
loop_
_entity_poly.entity_id
_entity_poly.type
_entity_poly.pdbx_seq_one_letter_code
_entity_poly.pdbx_strand_id
1 'polypeptide(L)'
;MDFTPPPISIDTAIAKIETWPSLIHSVGTIRAARGVNLSTESDGEIISLNVTSGQFVEAGTIIVELNNREEQARKEKLQASLQLKQLLFDRDSRLIKQKSIPKSRYDESLANLRQVKAELSEIDAILDTKAVVAPFSGTVGVIRVDIGDYVETDTEVTSLQNLDQLELDFSLPAKHAPKLRKGQNITLTTDAFAKQVFSATLRDIDSRIDPSTRNILLRGKLISGQGLLPGMFVRLSIDLGSPRKLVTVPEIAVGYSIQGDTVYVIRDEGDRSFAEPVIVEVGEHSDGFTSIITGISPGMRVTTAGQNKLFRGAVVKYSAGKD
;
A
#
# COMPACT_ATOMS: atom_id res chain seq x y z
N MET A 1 66.54 32.18 -10.99
CA MET A 1 66.34 30.71 -10.74
C MET A 1 64.85 30.53 -10.56
N ASP A 2 64.17 29.97 -11.59
CA ASP A 2 62.73 29.62 -11.47
C ASP A 2 62.62 28.42 -10.51
N PHE A 3 62.17 28.69 -9.32
CA PHE A 3 61.86 27.66 -8.34
C PHE A 3 60.55 26.99 -8.80
N THR A 4 60.69 25.87 -9.50
CA THR A 4 59.52 25.05 -9.84
C THR A 4 59.29 24.11 -8.65
N PRO A 5 58.17 24.24 -7.91
CA PRO A 5 57.88 23.37 -6.80
C PRO A 5 57.73 21.92 -7.29
N PRO A 6 58.10 20.93 -6.48
CA PRO A 6 57.97 19.52 -6.86
C PRO A 6 56.52 19.16 -7.12
N PRO A 7 56.21 18.28 -8.11
CA PRO A 7 54.86 17.90 -8.43
C PRO A 7 54.19 17.19 -7.26
N ILE A 8 52.93 17.56 -6.99
CA ILE A 8 52.12 16.98 -5.92
C ILE A 8 51.56 15.63 -6.41
N SER A 9 51.85 14.57 -5.64
CA SER A 9 51.26 13.24 -5.94
C SER A 9 49.78 13.19 -5.55
N ILE A 10 48.94 12.74 -6.49
CA ILE A 10 47.47 12.66 -6.36
C ILE A 10 46.96 11.34 -6.93
N ASP A 11 45.76 10.91 -6.44
CA ASP A 11 44.98 9.87 -7.08
C ASP A 11 43.88 10.50 -7.94
N THR A 12 43.49 9.84 -9.01
CA THR A 12 42.57 10.39 -9.98
C THR A 12 41.54 9.34 -10.40
N ALA A 13 40.36 9.82 -10.80
CA ALA A 13 39.33 9.04 -11.50
C ALA A 13 38.91 9.77 -12.78
N ILE A 14 38.25 9.06 -13.68
CA ILE A 14 37.71 9.63 -14.90
C ILE A 14 36.21 9.81 -14.70
N ALA A 15 35.67 11.00 -14.99
CA ALA A 15 34.24 11.24 -15.02
C ALA A 15 33.57 10.39 -16.11
N LYS A 16 32.64 9.54 -15.73
CA LYS A 16 31.97 8.57 -16.63
C LYS A 16 30.52 8.97 -16.83
N ILE A 17 29.92 8.53 -17.96
CA ILE A 17 28.46 8.57 -18.09
C ILE A 17 27.91 7.27 -17.53
N GLU A 18 27.09 7.39 -16.52
CA GLU A 18 26.36 6.27 -15.95
C GLU A 18 24.86 6.45 -16.19
N THR A 19 24.17 5.32 -16.30
CA THR A 19 22.71 5.31 -16.45
C THR A 19 22.10 4.97 -15.10
N TRP A 20 21.53 5.98 -14.44
CA TRP A 20 20.88 5.82 -13.15
C TRP A 20 19.38 5.70 -13.30
N PRO A 21 18.73 4.81 -12.51
CA PRO A 21 17.27 4.74 -12.48
C PRO A 21 16.69 6.03 -11.93
N SER A 22 15.53 6.43 -12.44
CA SER A 22 14.80 7.60 -11.91
C SER A 22 13.91 7.16 -10.75
N LEU A 23 14.49 7.05 -9.56
CA LEU A 23 13.76 6.65 -8.35
C LEU A 23 13.15 7.87 -7.66
N ILE A 24 11.92 7.68 -7.14
CA ILE A 24 11.32 8.61 -6.19
C ILE A 24 11.12 7.88 -4.87
N HIS A 25 11.59 8.48 -3.80
CA HIS A 25 11.38 7.98 -2.45
C HIS A 25 10.09 8.56 -1.87
N SER A 26 9.35 7.73 -1.16
CA SER A 26 8.16 8.11 -0.42
C SER A 26 7.97 7.19 0.79
N VAL A 27 6.90 7.43 1.49
CA VAL A 27 6.46 6.61 2.61
C VAL A 27 5.03 6.15 2.35
N GLY A 28 4.69 5.01 2.92
CA GLY A 28 3.36 4.44 2.74
C GLY A 28 2.95 3.55 3.90
N THR A 29 1.75 3.03 3.81
CA THR A 29 1.18 2.14 4.81
C THR A 29 0.69 0.86 4.13
N ILE A 30 1.02 -0.27 4.74
CA ILE A 30 0.49 -1.57 4.33
C ILE A 30 -0.98 -1.66 4.75
N ARG A 31 -1.82 -2.18 3.88
CA ARG A 31 -3.22 -2.50 4.19
C ARG A 31 -3.56 -3.89 3.67
N ALA A 32 -4.59 -4.50 4.23
CA ALA A 32 -5.21 -5.67 3.62
C ALA A 32 -6.05 -5.22 2.42
N ALA A 33 -6.08 -6.03 1.35
CA ALA A 33 -6.96 -5.78 0.20
C ALA A 33 -8.45 -5.82 0.63
N ARG A 34 -8.77 -6.65 1.61
CA ARG A 34 -10.06 -6.71 2.29
C ARG A 34 -9.81 -6.68 3.79
N GLY A 35 -10.35 -5.68 4.45
CA GLY A 35 -10.30 -5.52 5.89
C GLY A 35 -11.54 -4.76 6.36
N VAL A 36 -12.17 -5.23 7.44
CA VAL A 36 -13.36 -4.63 8.02
C VAL A 36 -13.34 -4.79 9.53
N ASN A 37 -13.91 -3.83 10.24
CA ASN A 37 -14.29 -4.02 11.63
C ASN A 37 -15.69 -4.62 11.64
N LEU A 38 -15.86 -5.73 12.34
CA LEU A 38 -17.12 -6.42 12.51
C LEU A 38 -17.79 -5.87 13.77
N SER A 39 -18.99 -5.38 13.61
CA SER A 39 -19.85 -4.86 14.70
C SER A 39 -21.19 -5.55 14.69
N THR A 40 -21.92 -5.41 15.80
CA THR A 40 -23.30 -5.89 15.92
C THR A 40 -24.25 -5.03 15.13
N GLU A 41 -25.22 -5.65 14.44
CA GLU A 41 -26.28 -4.94 13.69
C GLU A 41 -27.53 -4.72 14.54
N SER A 42 -27.64 -5.38 15.70
CA SER A 42 -28.72 -5.24 16.67
C SER A 42 -28.21 -5.34 18.10
N ASP A 43 -29.01 -4.92 19.04
CA ASP A 43 -28.76 -5.08 20.46
C ASP A 43 -29.12 -6.49 20.96
N GLY A 44 -28.48 -6.92 22.06
CA GLY A 44 -28.79 -8.18 22.71
C GLY A 44 -27.63 -8.73 23.56
N GLU A 45 -27.93 -9.81 24.26
CA GLU A 45 -26.94 -10.56 25.04
C GLU A 45 -26.18 -11.55 24.15
N ILE A 46 -24.88 -11.64 24.28
CA ILE A 46 -24.04 -12.61 23.57
C ILE A 46 -24.22 -13.99 24.19
N ILE A 47 -24.73 -14.94 23.41
CA ILE A 47 -24.94 -16.32 23.87
C ILE A 47 -23.88 -17.29 23.37
N SER A 48 -23.18 -16.97 22.28
CA SER A 48 -22.06 -17.77 21.77
C SER A 48 -20.98 -16.95 21.12
N LEU A 49 -19.74 -17.43 21.27
CA LEU A 49 -18.55 -16.94 20.62
C LEU A 49 -17.84 -18.14 19.96
N ASN A 50 -17.94 -18.22 18.63
CA ASN A 50 -17.56 -19.44 17.89
C ASN A 50 -16.14 -19.44 17.36
N VAL A 51 -15.36 -18.38 17.62
CA VAL A 51 -13.99 -18.19 17.11
C VAL A 51 -13.07 -17.65 18.21
N THR A 52 -11.77 -17.77 17.99
CA THR A 52 -10.75 -17.20 18.87
C THR A 52 -9.96 -16.11 18.17
N SER A 53 -9.38 -15.18 18.94
CA SER A 53 -8.50 -14.14 18.44
C SER A 53 -7.32 -14.74 17.67
N GLY A 54 -7.03 -14.22 16.47
CA GLY A 54 -5.98 -14.71 15.57
C GLY A 54 -6.37 -15.91 14.72
N GLN A 55 -7.57 -16.44 14.86
CA GLN A 55 -8.04 -17.60 14.08
C GLN A 55 -8.34 -17.18 12.63
N PHE A 56 -7.96 -18.05 11.68
CA PHE A 56 -8.44 -17.93 10.30
C PHE A 56 -9.86 -18.50 10.18
N VAL A 57 -10.74 -17.77 9.52
CA VAL A 57 -12.15 -18.15 9.28
C VAL A 57 -12.49 -18.05 7.80
N GLU A 58 -13.43 -18.88 7.36
CA GLU A 58 -14.00 -18.79 6.02
C GLU A 58 -15.16 -17.81 5.96
N ALA A 59 -15.47 -17.32 4.75
CA ALA A 59 -16.67 -16.51 4.52
C ALA A 59 -17.93 -17.26 4.97
N GLY A 60 -18.85 -16.58 5.65
CA GLY A 60 -20.06 -17.17 6.19
C GLY A 60 -19.92 -17.80 7.59
N THR A 61 -18.70 -17.84 8.18
CA THR A 61 -18.53 -18.29 9.55
C THR A 61 -19.18 -17.33 10.53
N ILE A 62 -20.04 -17.84 11.41
CA ILE A 62 -20.63 -17.07 12.51
C ILE A 62 -19.57 -16.85 13.58
N ILE A 63 -19.30 -15.59 13.90
CA ILE A 63 -18.32 -15.17 14.90
C ILE A 63 -18.96 -15.05 16.26
N VAL A 64 -20.06 -14.32 16.34
CA VAL A 64 -20.86 -14.10 17.56
C VAL A 64 -22.31 -14.32 17.25
N GLU A 65 -23.06 -14.91 18.19
CA GLU A 65 -24.51 -14.97 18.18
C GLU A 65 -25.09 -14.24 19.38
N LEU A 66 -26.10 -13.43 19.10
CA LEU A 66 -26.92 -12.78 20.12
C LEU A 66 -28.13 -13.65 20.47
N ASN A 67 -28.69 -13.43 21.65
CA ASN A 67 -29.91 -14.10 22.09
C ASN A 67 -31.04 -13.80 21.11
N ASN A 68 -31.53 -14.85 20.44
CA ASN A 68 -32.53 -14.78 19.37
C ASN A 68 -33.74 -15.69 19.64
N ARG A 69 -33.92 -16.12 20.91
CA ARG A 69 -34.97 -17.09 21.29
C ARG A 69 -36.38 -16.59 20.97
N GLU A 70 -36.64 -15.29 21.14
CA GLU A 70 -37.92 -14.70 20.85
C GLU A 70 -38.23 -14.70 19.34
N GLU A 71 -37.22 -14.30 18.54
CA GLU A 71 -37.28 -14.26 17.08
C GLU A 71 -37.45 -15.68 16.51
N GLN A 72 -36.79 -16.68 17.06
CA GLN A 72 -36.95 -18.08 16.65
C GLN A 72 -38.38 -18.57 16.93
N ALA A 73 -38.91 -18.34 18.13
CA ALA A 73 -40.31 -18.71 18.47
C ALA A 73 -41.33 -18.00 17.55
N ARG A 74 -41.06 -16.71 17.20
CA ARG A 74 -41.89 -15.97 16.26
C ARG A 74 -41.83 -16.57 14.85
N LYS A 75 -40.66 -16.97 14.39
CA LYS A 75 -40.43 -17.64 13.11
C LYS A 75 -41.22 -18.95 13.03
N GLU A 76 -41.12 -19.79 14.07
CA GLU A 76 -41.89 -21.05 14.12
C GLU A 76 -43.42 -20.83 14.03
N LYS A 77 -43.93 -19.82 14.74
CA LYS A 77 -45.36 -19.42 14.66
C LYS A 77 -45.73 -19.01 13.25
N LEU A 78 -44.91 -18.20 12.60
CA LEU A 78 -45.15 -17.75 11.21
C LEU A 78 -45.08 -18.89 10.21
N GLN A 79 -44.13 -19.84 10.40
CA GLN A 79 -44.05 -21.05 9.57
C GLN A 79 -45.30 -21.90 9.66
N ALA A 80 -45.85 -22.11 10.87
CA ALA A 80 -47.13 -22.81 11.03
C ALA A 80 -48.31 -22.09 10.36
N SER A 81 -48.34 -20.75 10.49
CA SER A 81 -49.32 -19.91 9.80
C SER A 81 -49.18 -20.01 8.26
N LEU A 82 -47.96 -19.98 7.73
CA LEU A 82 -47.68 -20.13 6.31
C LEU A 82 -48.20 -21.48 5.78
N GLN A 83 -47.97 -22.58 6.49
CA GLN A 83 -48.51 -23.89 6.12
C GLN A 83 -50.04 -23.88 6.00
N LEU A 84 -50.71 -23.30 7.01
CA LEU A 84 -52.19 -23.18 6.98
C LEU A 84 -52.67 -22.34 5.78
N LYS A 85 -52.07 -21.14 5.59
CA LYS A 85 -52.47 -20.25 4.47
C LYS A 85 -52.17 -20.87 3.11
N GLN A 86 -51.09 -21.60 2.97
CA GLN A 86 -50.78 -22.34 1.74
C GLN A 86 -51.85 -23.41 1.44
N LEU A 87 -52.22 -24.23 2.43
CA LEU A 87 -53.31 -25.25 2.26
C LEU A 87 -54.65 -24.62 1.86
N LEU A 88 -55.02 -23.47 2.46
CA LEU A 88 -56.23 -22.75 2.14
C LEU A 88 -56.20 -22.22 0.70
N PHE A 89 -55.10 -21.58 0.31
CA PHE A 89 -54.89 -21.06 -1.04
C PHE A 89 -54.94 -22.19 -2.09
N ASP A 90 -54.25 -23.32 -1.85
CA ASP A 90 -54.25 -24.46 -2.76
C ASP A 90 -55.63 -25.08 -2.94
N ARG A 91 -56.44 -25.10 -1.87
CA ARG A 91 -57.85 -25.52 -1.95
C ARG A 91 -58.66 -24.53 -2.78
N ASP A 92 -58.58 -23.24 -2.47
CA ASP A 92 -59.38 -22.21 -3.16
C ASP A 92 -58.90 -22.05 -4.62
N SER A 93 -57.64 -22.27 -4.93
CA SER A 93 -57.08 -22.32 -6.28
C SER A 93 -57.66 -23.48 -7.14
N ARG A 94 -58.00 -24.60 -6.50
CA ARG A 94 -58.68 -25.71 -7.19
C ARG A 94 -60.17 -25.40 -7.39
N LEU A 95 -60.84 -24.85 -6.37
CA LEU A 95 -62.28 -24.53 -6.41
C LEU A 95 -62.60 -23.39 -7.38
N ILE A 96 -61.75 -22.39 -7.56
CA ILE A 96 -61.94 -21.33 -8.53
C ILE A 96 -61.92 -21.83 -9.97
N LYS A 97 -61.02 -22.80 -10.27
CA LYS A 97 -60.97 -23.47 -11.58
C LYS A 97 -62.29 -24.24 -11.91
N GLN A 98 -62.91 -24.77 -10.87
CA GLN A 98 -64.23 -25.46 -10.96
C GLN A 98 -65.36 -24.49 -10.90
N LYS A 99 -65.16 -23.16 -10.85
CA LYS A 99 -66.18 -22.13 -10.67
C LYS A 99 -67.08 -22.30 -9.41
N SER A 100 -66.51 -22.99 -8.37
CA SER A 100 -67.28 -23.33 -7.15
C SER A 100 -67.14 -22.26 -6.05
N ILE A 101 -66.29 -21.24 -6.25
CA ILE A 101 -66.13 -20.10 -5.33
C ILE A 101 -66.10 -18.77 -6.09
N PRO A 102 -66.47 -17.64 -5.43
CA PRO A 102 -66.27 -16.32 -5.99
C PRO A 102 -64.81 -15.96 -6.12
N LYS A 103 -64.44 -15.11 -7.10
CA LYS A 103 -63.09 -14.64 -7.33
C LYS A 103 -62.53 -13.90 -6.09
N SER A 104 -63.35 -13.12 -5.41
CA SER A 104 -62.98 -12.39 -4.17
C SER A 104 -62.35 -13.31 -3.10
N ARG A 105 -62.94 -14.52 -2.93
CA ARG A 105 -62.44 -15.50 -1.97
C ARG A 105 -61.04 -16.04 -2.36
N TYR A 106 -60.84 -16.31 -3.65
CA TYR A 106 -59.53 -16.68 -4.15
C TYR A 106 -58.50 -15.55 -3.97
N ASP A 107 -58.89 -14.30 -4.33
CA ASP A 107 -58.01 -13.13 -4.20
C ASP A 107 -57.67 -12.87 -2.72
N GLU A 108 -58.59 -13.09 -1.79
CA GLU A 108 -58.38 -13.01 -0.34
C GLU A 108 -57.41 -14.07 0.15
N SER A 109 -57.56 -15.34 -0.26
CA SER A 109 -56.64 -16.40 0.15
C SER A 109 -55.22 -16.19 -0.39
N LEU A 110 -55.08 -15.63 -1.61
CA LEU A 110 -53.83 -15.25 -2.20
C LEU A 110 -53.17 -14.08 -1.43
N ALA A 111 -53.96 -13.06 -1.07
CA ALA A 111 -53.47 -11.92 -0.30
C ALA A 111 -52.97 -12.35 1.09
N ASN A 112 -53.75 -13.17 1.81
CA ASN A 112 -53.36 -13.73 3.09
C ASN A 112 -52.07 -14.57 3.03
N LEU A 113 -51.90 -15.39 1.98
CA LEU A 113 -50.68 -16.16 1.76
C LEU A 113 -49.46 -15.25 1.53
N ARG A 114 -49.61 -14.21 0.71
CA ARG A 114 -48.54 -13.23 0.44
C ARG A 114 -48.12 -12.45 1.70
N GLN A 115 -49.13 -12.08 2.52
CA GLN A 115 -48.89 -11.39 3.78
C GLN A 115 -47.99 -12.22 4.71
N VAL A 116 -48.35 -13.49 4.97
CA VAL A 116 -47.54 -14.34 5.87
C VAL A 116 -46.16 -14.64 5.31
N LYS A 117 -46.02 -14.74 3.98
CA LYS A 117 -44.69 -14.87 3.36
C LYS A 117 -43.82 -13.64 3.61
N ALA A 118 -44.40 -12.44 3.52
CA ALA A 118 -43.70 -11.20 3.81
C ALA A 118 -43.30 -11.11 5.29
N GLU A 119 -44.19 -11.46 6.21
CA GLU A 119 -43.91 -11.50 7.67
C GLU A 119 -42.79 -12.52 8.00
N LEU A 120 -42.76 -13.68 7.30
CA LEU A 120 -41.66 -14.65 7.48
C LEU A 120 -40.34 -14.10 6.98
N SER A 121 -40.32 -13.41 5.84
CA SER A 121 -39.13 -12.76 5.32
C SER A 121 -38.63 -11.64 6.24
N GLU A 122 -39.51 -10.91 6.89
CA GLU A 122 -39.17 -9.88 7.88
C GLU A 122 -38.46 -10.49 9.09
N ILE A 123 -39.01 -11.56 9.67
CA ILE A 123 -38.35 -12.20 10.83
C ILE A 123 -37.03 -12.88 10.48
N ASP A 124 -36.87 -13.42 9.25
CA ASP A 124 -35.62 -13.96 8.76
C ASP A 124 -34.54 -12.85 8.71
N ALA A 125 -34.88 -11.67 8.19
CA ALA A 125 -33.98 -10.52 8.16
C ALA A 125 -33.57 -10.04 9.58
N ILE A 126 -34.53 -10.06 10.53
CA ILE A 126 -34.21 -9.74 11.92
C ILE A 126 -33.26 -10.77 12.55
N LEU A 127 -33.48 -12.06 12.27
CA LEU A 127 -32.58 -13.13 12.74
C LEU A 127 -31.18 -13.01 12.18
N ASP A 128 -31.04 -12.58 10.91
CA ASP A 128 -29.74 -12.36 10.30
C ASP A 128 -28.96 -11.27 11.04
N THR A 129 -29.62 -10.23 11.59
CA THR A 129 -28.96 -9.19 12.40
C THR A 129 -28.50 -9.68 13.80
N LYS A 130 -29.01 -10.84 14.27
CA LYS A 130 -28.63 -11.43 15.55
C LYS A 130 -27.34 -12.25 15.48
N ALA A 131 -26.69 -12.35 14.33
CA ALA A 131 -25.42 -13.03 14.15
C ALA A 131 -24.40 -12.13 13.45
N VAL A 132 -23.22 -12.03 14.02
CA VAL A 132 -22.07 -11.36 13.36
C VAL A 132 -21.35 -12.42 12.54
N VAL A 133 -21.36 -12.26 11.21
CA VAL A 133 -20.85 -13.23 10.26
C VAL A 133 -19.66 -12.68 9.50
N ALA A 134 -18.66 -13.53 9.21
CA ALA A 134 -17.51 -13.16 8.39
C ALA A 134 -17.91 -12.93 6.93
N PRO A 135 -17.81 -11.70 6.38
CA PRO A 135 -18.23 -11.40 5.00
C PRO A 135 -17.26 -11.95 3.95
N PHE A 136 -16.05 -12.29 4.33
CA PHE A 136 -15.01 -12.92 3.50
C PHE A 136 -14.06 -13.74 4.37
N SER A 137 -13.29 -14.63 3.75
CA SER A 137 -12.28 -15.43 4.44
C SER A 137 -11.08 -14.58 4.85
N GLY A 138 -10.65 -14.69 6.12
CA GLY A 138 -9.57 -13.91 6.67
C GLY A 138 -9.22 -14.27 8.10
N THR A 139 -8.30 -13.53 8.69
CA THR A 139 -7.87 -13.69 10.08
C THR A 139 -8.63 -12.73 10.99
N VAL A 140 -9.23 -13.28 12.04
CA VAL A 140 -9.93 -12.54 13.11
C VAL A 140 -8.91 -11.80 13.96
N GLY A 141 -9.15 -10.54 14.25
CA GLY A 141 -8.34 -9.74 15.17
C GLY A 141 -8.57 -10.10 16.64
N VAL A 142 -8.23 -9.18 17.52
CA VAL A 142 -8.54 -9.34 18.96
C VAL A 142 -10.04 -9.16 19.14
N ILE A 143 -10.67 -10.13 19.78
CA ILE A 143 -12.08 -10.09 20.17
C ILE A 143 -12.22 -9.22 21.40
N ARG A 144 -13.21 -8.33 21.41
CA ARG A 144 -13.39 -7.30 22.44
C ARG A 144 -14.62 -7.50 23.31
N VAL A 145 -15.30 -8.61 23.12
CA VAL A 145 -16.55 -8.94 23.81
C VAL A 145 -16.49 -10.35 24.36
N ASP A 146 -17.29 -10.63 25.40
CA ASP A 146 -17.36 -11.93 26.05
C ASP A 146 -18.78 -12.49 26.05
N ILE A 147 -18.91 -13.81 26.25
CA ILE A 147 -20.21 -14.49 26.42
C ILE A 147 -20.89 -13.95 27.69
N GLY A 148 -22.14 -13.54 27.57
CA GLY A 148 -22.92 -12.94 28.65
C GLY A 148 -22.91 -11.40 28.61
N ASP A 149 -22.05 -10.77 27.80
CA ASP A 149 -22.12 -9.33 27.61
C ASP A 149 -23.41 -8.91 26.90
N TYR A 150 -23.96 -7.79 27.35
CA TYR A 150 -25.04 -7.12 26.63
C TYR A 150 -24.43 -6.05 25.72
N VAL A 151 -24.65 -6.17 24.41
CA VAL A 151 -24.13 -5.25 23.40
C VAL A 151 -25.22 -4.43 22.75
N GLU A 152 -24.89 -3.22 22.37
CA GLU A 152 -25.77 -2.32 21.58
C GLU A 152 -25.42 -2.44 20.09
N THR A 153 -26.32 -1.93 19.23
CA THR A 153 -26.06 -1.78 17.80
C THR A 153 -24.76 -1.00 17.57
N ASP A 154 -23.97 -1.38 16.54
CA ASP A 154 -22.65 -0.84 16.19
C ASP A 154 -21.53 -1.09 17.21
N THR A 155 -21.76 -1.97 18.22
CA THR A 155 -20.66 -2.39 19.11
C THR A 155 -19.61 -3.19 18.33
N GLU A 156 -18.37 -2.72 18.33
CA GLU A 156 -17.25 -3.39 17.64
C GLU A 156 -16.88 -4.70 18.36
N VAL A 157 -17.02 -5.81 17.65
CA VAL A 157 -16.72 -7.16 18.14
C VAL A 157 -15.25 -7.50 17.88
N THR A 158 -14.80 -7.37 16.66
CA THR A 158 -13.43 -7.67 16.22
C THR A 158 -13.15 -7.09 14.85
N SER A 159 -11.89 -7.13 14.41
CA SER A 159 -11.53 -6.89 13.01
C SER A 159 -11.38 -8.19 12.23
N LEU A 160 -11.64 -8.16 10.94
CA LEU A 160 -11.38 -9.27 10.02
C LEU A 160 -10.47 -8.77 8.89
N GLN A 161 -9.32 -9.42 8.69
CA GLN A 161 -8.30 -8.99 7.73
C GLN A 161 -7.90 -10.16 6.83
N ASN A 162 -7.90 -9.93 5.52
CA ASN A 162 -7.31 -10.88 4.57
C ASN A 162 -5.81 -10.59 4.45
N LEU A 163 -4.98 -11.44 5.10
CA LEU A 163 -3.53 -11.29 5.13
C LEU A 163 -2.83 -11.90 3.89
N ASP A 164 -3.53 -12.67 3.07
CA ASP A 164 -2.97 -13.27 1.85
C ASP A 164 -2.78 -12.24 0.74
N GLN A 165 -3.55 -11.16 0.77
CA GLN A 165 -3.52 -10.11 -0.23
C GLN A 165 -3.30 -8.76 0.45
N LEU A 166 -2.04 -8.34 0.46
CA LEU A 166 -1.66 -7.06 0.99
C LEU A 166 -1.45 -6.03 -0.12
N GLU A 167 -1.76 -4.80 0.20
CA GLU A 167 -1.62 -3.63 -0.64
C GLU A 167 -0.81 -2.57 0.07
N LEU A 168 -0.24 -1.68 -0.71
CA LEU A 168 0.53 -0.53 -0.25
C LEU A 168 -0.19 0.75 -0.66
N ASP A 169 -0.64 1.55 0.28
CA ASP A 169 -1.14 2.90 0.02
C ASP A 169 -0.03 3.91 0.29
N PHE A 170 0.22 4.80 -0.68
CA PHE A 170 1.22 5.86 -0.57
C PHE A 170 0.84 7.05 -1.45
N SER A 171 1.45 8.20 -1.18
CA SER A 171 1.17 9.42 -1.93
C SER A 171 2.44 10.02 -2.52
N LEU A 172 2.32 10.61 -3.71
CA LEU A 172 3.39 11.35 -4.37
C LEU A 172 2.92 12.74 -4.78
N PRO A 173 3.83 13.74 -4.84
CA PRO A 173 3.51 15.06 -5.37
C PRO A 173 2.98 14.98 -6.81
N ALA A 174 1.91 15.72 -7.10
CA ALA A 174 1.20 15.71 -8.40
C ALA A 174 2.10 16.00 -9.60
N LYS A 175 3.24 16.72 -9.43
CA LYS A 175 4.23 16.97 -10.48
C LYS A 175 4.77 15.69 -11.12
N HIS A 176 4.68 14.56 -10.42
CA HIS A 176 5.15 13.25 -10.92
C HIS A 176 4.06 12.47 -11.66
N ALA A 177 2.78 12.87 -11.56
CA ALA A 177 1.65 12.19 -12.18
C ALA A 177 1.84 11.84 -13.68
N PRO A 178 2.42 12.73 -14.53
CA PRO A 178 2.62 12.40 -15.94
C PRO A 178 3.58 11.23 -16.21
N LYS A 179 4.42 10.89 -15.23
CA LYS A 179 5.41 9.80 -15.33
C LYS A 179 4.93 8.48 -14.71
N LEU A 180 3.81 8.51 -14.01
CA LEU A 180 3.26 7.32 -13.36
C LEU A 180 2.55 6.42 -14.38
N ARG A 181 2.82 5.13 -14.30
CA ARG A 181 2.18 4.09 -15.14
C ARG A 181 1.89 2.87 -14.27
N LYS A 182 0.72 2.26 -14.47
CA LYS A 182 0.42 0.96 -13.86
C LYS A 182 1.48 -0.07 -14.26
N GLY A 183 1.85 -0.93 -13.32
CA GLY A 183 2.89 -1.94 -13.51
C GLY A 183 4.31 -1.48 -13.15
N GLN A 184 4.53 -0.24 -12.76
CA GLN A 184 5.84 0.22 -12.27
C GLN A 184 6.23 -0.53 -11.01
N ASN A 185 7.53 -0.86 -10.91
CA ASN A 185 8.09 -1.56 -9.77
C ASN A 185 8.27 -0.61 -8.58
N ILE A 186 7.91 -1.11 -7.42
CA ILE A 186 8.06 -0.43 -6.14
C ILE A 186 8.88 -1.35 -5.24
N THR A 187 9.95 -0.80 -4.70
CA THR A 187 10.76 -1.46 -3.68
C THR A 187 10.44 -0.82 -2.33
N LEU A 188 10.24 -1.63 -1.30
CA LEU A 188 9.88 -1.12 0.02
C LEU A 188 10.65 -1.83 1.13
N THR A 189 10.89 -1.09 2.20
CA THR A 189 11.55 -1.53 3.42
C THR A 189 10.74 -1.07 4.64
N THR A 190 10.83 -1.80 5.72
CA THR A 190 10.22 -1.43 7.00
C THR A 190 11.18 -1.67 8.14
N ASP A 191 11.10 -0.88 9.18
CA ASP A 191 11.96 -1.00 10.35
C ASP A 191 11.72 -2.32 11.12
N ALA A 192 10.51 -2.90 10.98
CA ALA A 192 10.18 -4.21 11.57
C ALA A 192 11.03 -5.36 10.95
N PHE A 193 11.50 -5.20 9.71
CA PHE A 193 12.29 -6.19 8.98
C PHE A 193 13.51 -5.52 8.33
N ALA A 194 14.41 -4.96 9.15
CA ALA A 194 15.50 -4.06 8.74
C ALA A 194 16.46 -4.60 7.66
N LYS A 195 16.52 -5.91 7.40
CA LYS A 195 17.36 -6.54 6.38
C LYS A 195 16.59 -7.09 5.19
N GLN A 196 15.28 -6.94 5.19
CA GLN A 196 14.42 -7.52 4.16
C GLN A 196 13.87 -6.42 3.25
N VAL A 197 13.99 -6.66 1.95
CA VAL A 197 13.45 -5.81 0.91
C VAL A 197 12.22 -6.50 0.33
N PHE A 198 11.11 -5.79 0.29
CA PHE A 198 9.87 -6.27 -0.29
C PHE A 198 9.63 -5.58 -1.62
N SER A 199 8.81 -6.21 -2.45
CA SER A 199 8.48 -5.71 -3.78
C SER A 199 6.97 -5.58 -3.96
N ALA A 200 6.57 -4.52 -4.63
CA ALA A 200 5.19 -4.28 -5.04
C ALA A 200 5.16 -3.75 -6.48
N THR A 201 4.00 -3.79 -7.09
CA THR A 201 3.75 -3.17 -8.39
C THR A 201 2.66 -2.12 -8.26
N LEU A 202 2.83 -0.97 -8.91
CA LEU A 202 1.81 0.08 -8.96
C LEU A 202 0.57 -0.45 -9.68
N ARG A 203 -0.53 -0.60 -8.94
CA ARG A 203 -1.79 -1.13 -9.48
C ARG A 203 -2.76 -0.01 -9.86
N ASP A 204 -2.98 0.92 -8.93
CA ASP A 204 -3.98 1.97 -9.11
C ASP A 204 -3.37 3.35 -8.84
N ILE A 205 -3.83 4.30 -9.63
CA ILE A 205 -3.49 5.71 -9.56
C ILE A 205 -4.82 6.42 -9.37
N ASP A 206 -4.97 7.18 -8.29
CA ASP A 206 -6.20 7.96 -8.07
C ASP A 206 -6.40 8.94 -9.24
N SER A 207 -7.63 9.13 -9.62
CA SER A 207 -8.03 10.10 -10.65
C SER A 207 -8.07 11.54 -10.14
N ARG A 208 -7.95 11.73 -8.83
CA ARG A 208 -8.04 13.02 -8.15
C ARG A 208 -6.74 13.35 -7.40
N ILE A 209 -6.34 14.61 -7.50
CA ILE A 209 -5.28 15.19 -6.68
C ILE A 209 -5.91 15.81 -5.44
N ASP A 210 -5.37 15.51 -4.26
CA ASP A 210 -5.77 16.15 -3.03
C ASP A 210 -5.41 17.63 -3.06
N PRO A 211 -6.39 18.56 -2.98
CA PRO A 211 -6.13 19.98 -3.10
C PRO A 211 -5.37 20.57 -1.91
N SER A 212 -5.43 19.93 -0.74
CA SER A 212 -4.77 20.40 0.48
C SER A 212 -3.28 20.08 0.50
N THR A 213 -2.92 18.86 0.09
CA THR A 213 -1.54 18.36 0.10
C THR A 213 -0.87 18.44 -1.28
N ARG A 214 -1.65 18.62 -2.35
CA ARG A 214 -1.22 18.53 -3.76
C ARG A 214 -0.58 17.20 -4.12
N ASN A 215 -0.95 16.14 -3.44
CA ASN A 215 -0.49 14.79 -3.67
C ASN A 215 -1.54 13.97 -4.42
N ILE A 216 -1.07 12.97 -5.15
CA ILE A 216 -1.89 11.92 -5.76
C ILE A 216 -1.75 10.65 -4.94
N LEU A 217 -2.87 10.02 -4.61
CA LEU A 217 -2.89 8.74 -3.92
C LEU A 217 -2.62 7.61 -4.90
N LEU A 218 -1.78 6.69 -4.48
CA LEU A 218 -1.33 5.55 -5.27
C LEU A 218 -1.51 4.27 -4.47
N ARG A 219 -1.84 3.19 -5.17
CA ARG A 219 -1.96 1.88 -4.56
C ARG A 219 -1.09 0.87 -5.28
N GLY A 220 -0.20 0.24 -4.54
CA GLY A 220 0.62 -0.88 -4.98
C GLY A 220 0.02 -2.22 -4.54
N LYS A 221 0.19 -3.26 -5.38
CA LYS A 221 -0.07 -4.65 -5.00
C LYS A 221 1.25 -5.27 -4.56
N LEU A 222 1.33 -5.82 -3.35
CA LEU A 222 2.51 -6.54 -2.90
C LEU A 222 2.68 -7.84 -3.69
N ILE A 223 3.92 -8.12 -4.09
CA ILE A 223 4.30 -9.38 -4.76
C ILE A 223 4.69 -10.41 -3.70
N SER A 224 5.40 -9.97 -2.66
CA SER A 224 5.79 -10.77 -1.51
C SER A 224 5.58 -9.94 -0.24
N GLY A 225 4.79 -10.44 0.68
CA GLY A 225 4.44 -9.72 1.90
C GLY A 225 4.42 -10.59 3.15
N GLN A 226 5.08 -11.76 3.14
CA GLN A 226 5.09 -12.65 4.29
C GLN A 226 5.61 -11.95 5.54
N GLY A 227 4.80 -11.95 6.59
CA GLY A 227 5.09 -11.31 7.86
C GLY A 227 4.70 -9.84 7.96
N LEU A 228 4.37 -9.16 6.85
CA LEU A 228 3.84 -7.80 6.91
C LEU A 228 2.40 -7.82 7.43
N LEU A 229 2.08 -6.84 8.25
CA LEU A 229 0.73 -6.67 8.80
C LEU A 229 0.12 -5.36 8.32
N PRO A 230 -1.20 -5.32 8.10
CA PRO A 230 -1.93 -4.08 7.88
C PRO A 230 -1.64 -3.05 8.98
N GLY A 231 -1.46 -1.79 8.59
CA GLY A 231 -1.05 -0.71 9.50
C GLY A 231 0.46 -0.49 9.59
N MET A 232 1.30 -1.41 9.10
CA MET A 232 2.74 -1.19 9.09
C MET A 232 3.15 -0.05 8.17
N PHE A 233 4.02 0.81 8.69
CA PHE A 233 4.65 1.89 7.95
C PHE A 233 5.85 1.37 7.17
N VAL A 234 6.01 1.85 5.93
CA VAL A 234 7.09 1.46 5.03
C VAL A 234 7.71 2.67 4.35
N ARG A 235 9.03 2.60 4.11
CA ARG A 235 9.72 3.48 3.17
C ARG A 235 9.78 2.78 1.83
N LEU A 236 9.51 3.51 0.78
CA LEU A 236 9.45 2.96 -0.56
C LEU A 236 10.21 3.81 -1.57
N SER A 237 10.63 3.15 -2.64
CA SER A 237 11.11 3.80 -3.86
C SER A 237 10.36 3.25 -5.05
N ILE A 238 9.88 4.15 -5.92
CA ILE A 238 9.23 3.80 -7.17
C ILE A 238 10.12 4.20 -8.35
N ASP A 239 10.28 3.27 -9.28
CA ASP A 239 11.00 3.52 -10.51
C ASP A 239 10.06 4.17 -11.54
N LEU A 240 10.40 5.38 -11.98
CA LEU A 240 9.65 6.11 -13.00
C LEU A 240 9.89 5.62 -14.44
N GLY A 241 10.75 4.59 -14.62
CA GLY A 241 10.98 3.97 -15.92
C GLY A 241 11.69 4.88 -16.96
N SER A 242 12.29 5.97 -16.52
CA SER A 242 13.03 6.88 -17.39
C SER A 242 14.47 7.01 -16.89
N PRO A 243 15.33 6.01 -17.17
CA PRO A 243 16.72 6.07 -16.75
C PRO A 243 17.41 7.31 -17.32
N ARG A 244 18.19 7.97 -16.48
CA ARG A 244 18.91 9.21 -16.83
C ARG A 244 20.39 8.92 -17.02
N LYS A 245 20.94 9.42 -18.11
CA LYS A 245 22.38 9.42 -18.32
C LYS A 245 22.95 10.62 -17.57
N LEU A 246 23.76 10.35 -16.56
CA LEU A 246 24.37 11.34 -15.69
C LEU A 246 25.89 11.26 -15.79
N VAL A 247 26.54 12.39 -15.71
CA VAL A 247 28.00 12.44 -15.53
C VAL A 247 28.28 12.18 -14.07
N THR A 248 29.04 11.14 -13.74
CA THR A 248 29.33 10.73 -12.37
C THR A 248 30.81 10.81 -12.05
N VAL A 249 31.12 11.17 -10.82
CA VAL A 249 32.45 11.12 -10.25
C VAL A 249 32.39 10.41 -8.89
N PRO A 250 33.46 9.79 -8.40
CA PRO A 250 33.49 9.30 -7.02
C PRO A 250 33.19 10.42 -6.05
N GLU A 251 32.35 10.18 -5.03
CA GLU A 251 31.91 11.19 -4.05
C GLU A 251 33.12 11.88 -3.37
N ILE A 252 34.19 11.12 -3.12
CA ILE A 252 35.43 11.63 -2.54
C ILE A 252 36.14 12.68 -3.41
N ALA A 253 35.81 12.81 -4.71
CA ALA A 253 36.39 13.80 -5.61
C ALA A 253 35.76 15.20 -5.42
N VAL A 254 34.62 15.28 -4.77
CA VAL A 254 33.88 16.54 -4.55
C VAL A 254 34.31 17.18 -3.24
N GLY A 255 34.80 18.39 -3.32
CA GLY A 255 35.05 19.24 -2.15
C GLY A 255 33.85 20.14 -1.88
N TYR A 256 33.18 19.91 -0.76
CA TYR A 256 32.03 20.71 -0.34
C TYR A 256 32.47 21.96 0.41
N SER A 257 32.01 23.13 -0.01
CA SER A 257 32.29 24.38 0.68
C SER A 257 31.11 25.35 0.66
N ILE A 258 31.12 26.32 1.59
CA ILE A 258 30.09 27.39 1.64
C ILE A 258 30.12 28.28 0.37
N GLN A 259 31.24 28.30 -0.34
CA GLN A 259 31.44 29.10 -1.56
C GLN A 259 31.01 28.36 -2.84
N GLY A 260 30.59 27.11 -2.70
CA GLY A 260 30.20 26.21 -3.79
C GLY A 260 31.00 24.91 -3.77
N ASP A 261 30.42 23.90 -4.39
CA ASP A 261 31.06 22.58 -4.50
C ASP A 261 32.11 22.64 -5.60
N THR A 262 33.27 22.02 -5.35
CA THR A 262 34.42 22.15 -6.23
C THR A 262 35.02 20.77 -6.50
N VAL A 263 35.41 20.55 -7.76
CA VAL A 263 36.20 19.37 -8.17
C VAL A 263 37.47 19.87 -8.84
N TYR A 264 38.60 19.24 -8.50
CA TYR A 264 39.86 19.52 -9.19
C TYR A 264 39.97 18.68 -10.46
N VAL A 265 39.92 19.35 -11.61
CA VAL A 265 40.12 18.74 -12.94
C VAL A 265 41.61 18.79 -13.28
N ILE A 266 42.13 17.71 -13.85
CA ILE A 266 43.50 17.62 -14.31
C ILE A 266 43.54 17.97 -15.79
N ARG A 267 44.37 18.95 -16.13
CA ARG A 267 44.69 19.31 -17.51
C ARG A 267 46.14 18.95 -17.83
N ASP A 268 46.34 18.21 -18.89
CA ASP A 268 47.65 17.83 -19.38
C ASP A 268 48.09 18.87 -20.41
N GLU A 269 49.27 19.51 -20.18
CA GLU A 269 49.88 20.45 -21.10
C GLU A 269 51.35 19.99 -21.35
N GLY A 270 51.54 19.33 -22.49
CA GLY A 270 52.83 18.70 -22.84
C GLY A 270 53.21 17.61 -21.83
N ASP A 271 54.40 17.73 -21.22
CA ASP A 271 54.87 16.74 -20.23
C ASP A 271 54.43 17.04 -18.78
N ARG A 272 53.57 18.04 -18.57
CA ARG A 272 53.12 18.45 -17.24
C ARG A 272 51.59 18.39 -17.11
N SER A 273 51.13 18.02 -15.93
CA SER A 273 49.72 18.03 -15.57
C SER A 273 49.48 19.07 -14.50
N PHE A 274 48.40 19.81 -14.66
CA PHE A 274 48.00 20.89 -13.77
C PHE A 274 46.61 20.62 -13.17
N ALA A 275 46.44 20.93 -11.89
CA ALA A 275 45.16 20.85 -11.22
C ALA A 275 44.40 22.20 -11.29
N GLU A 276 43.20 22.20 -11.80
CA GLU A 276 42.35 23.37 -11.90
C GLU A 276 41.06 23.15 -11.09
N PRO A 277 40.73 24.00 -10.10
CA PRO A 277 39.49 23.91 -9.38
C PRO A 277 38.34 24.37 -10.29
N VAL A 278 37.32 23.51 -10.45
CA VAL A 278 36.07 23.80 -11.21
C VAL A 278 34.93 23.77 -10.23
N ILE A 279 34.13 24.84 -10.21
CA ILE A 279 32.89 24.87 -9.46
C ILE A 279 31.90 23.99 -10.18
N VAL A 280 31.25 23.11 -9.44
CA VAL A 280 30.30 22.12 -9.96
C VAL A 280 28.96 22.26 -9.25
N GLU A 281 27.92 21.93 -9.95
CA GLU A 281 26.61 21.71 -9.35
C GLU A 281 26.40 20.21 -9.19
N VAL A 282 26.32 19.76 -7.94
CA VAL A 282 26.12 18.34 -7.63
C VAL A 282 24.66 17.97 -7.67
N GLY A 283 24.36 16.75 -8.09
CA GLY A 283 23.02 16.19 -8.15
C GLY A 283 22.84 15.06 -7.13
N GLU A 284 22.39 13.92 -7.61
CA GLU A 284 22.08 12.75 -6.79
C GLU A 284 23.35 11.97 -6.43
N HIS A 285 23.27 11.27 -5.29
CA HIS A 285 24.32 10.37 -4.81
C HIS A 285 23.82 8.92 -4.87
N SER A 286 24.66 8.00 -5.35
CA SER A 286 24.38 6.56 -5.36
C SER A 286 25.68 5.76 -5.37
N ASP A 287 25.73 4.71 -4.54
CA ASP A 287 26.82 3.72 -4.50
C ASP A 287 28.25 4.30 -4.44
N GLY A 288 28.43 5.42 -3.71
CA GLY A 288 29.74 6.10 -3.56
C GLY A 288 30.12 7.00 -4.73
N PHE A 289 29.20 7.23 -5.66
CA PHE A 289 29.33 8.19 -6.76
C PHE A 289 28.35 9.34 -6.58
N THR A 290 28.75 10.49 -7.12
CA THR A 290 27.95 11.72 -7.16
C THR A 290 27.73 12.12 -8.61
N SER A 291 26.49 12.43 -8.98
CA SER A 291 26.19 12.99 -10.29
C SER A 291 26.54 14.46 -10.34
N ILE A 292 27.09 14.93 -11.46
CA ILE A 292 27.41 16.33 -11.71
C ILE A 292 26.45 16.86 -12.77
N ILE A 293 25.71 17.91 -12.39
CA ILE A 293 24.73 18.56 -13.29
C ILE A 293 25.44 19.52 -14.22
N THR A 294 26.36 20.35 -13.68
CA THR A 294 27.13 21.31 -14.45
C THR A 294 28.58 21.39 -13.96
N GLY A 295 29.52 21.76 -14.86
CA GLY A 295 30.92 22.02 -14.54
C GLY A 295 31.90 20.95 -15.02
N ILE A 296 31.50 19.68 -15.18
CA ILE A 296 32.35 18.58 -15.61
C ILE A 296 31.75 17.90 -16.84
N SER A 297 32.61 17.59 -17.81
CA SER A 297 32.25 16.79 -18.98
C SER A 297 32.74 15.35 -18.84
N PRO A 298 32.06 14.39 -19.49
CA PRO A 298 32.51 12.99 -19.51
C PRO A 298 33.93 12.89 -20.08
N GLY A 299 34.73 12.01 -19.52
CA GLY A 299 36.13 11.80 -19.91
C GLY A 299 37.14 12.73 -19.22
N MET A 300 36.70 13.77 -18.50
CA MET A 300 37.59 14.60 -17.71
C MET A 300 38.14 13.80 -16.53
N ARG A 301 39.44 14.00 -16.26
CA ARG A 301 40.12 13.40 -15.13
C ARG A 301 39.97 14.29 -13.91
N VAL A 302 39.49 13.72 -12.79
CA VAL A 302 39.26 14.42 -11.52
C VAL A 302 40.14 13.83 -10.42
N THR A 303 40.51 14.65 -9.44
CA THR A 303 41.29 14.23 -8.27
C THR A 303 40.41 13.55 -7.24
N THR A 304 40.82 12.38 -6.77
CA THR A 304 40.12 11.62 -5.70
C THR A 304 40.86 11.61 -4.36
N ALA A 305 42.18 11.83 -4.37
CA ALA A 305 42.96 11.97 -3.16
C ALA A 305 44.06 13.02 -3.33
N GLY A 306 44.42 13.70 -2.23
CA GLY A 306 45.46 14.75 -2.23
C GLY A 306 44.94 16.16 -2.51
N GLN A 307 43.63 16.38 -2.66
CA GLN A 307 43.03 17.68 -2.97
C GLN A 307 43.33 18.76 -1.94
N ASN A 308 43.53 18.43 -0.66
CA ASN A 308 43.86 19.38 0.38
C ASN A 308 45.25 20.09 0.18
N LYS A 309 46.07 19.56 -0.73
CA LYS A 309 47.37 20.13 -1.08
C LYS A 309 47.33 20.93 -2.39
N LEU A 310 46.18 20.90 -3.08
CA LEU A 310 46.05 21.50 -4.39
C LEU A 310 45.61 22.98 -4.28
N PHE A 311 46.16 23.76 -5.19
CA PHE A 311 45.74 25.13 -5.50
C PHE A 311 45.68 25.29 -7.01
N ARG A 312 45.06 26.37 -7.47
CA ARG A 312 44.90 26.62 -8.91
C ARG A 312 46.24 26.66 -9.61
N GLY A 313 46.44 25.80 -10.62
CA GLY A 313 47.66 25.71 -11.41
C GLY A 313 48.77 24.88 -10.72
N ALA A 314 48.48 24.13 -9.66
CA ALA A 314 49.44 23.24 -9.04
C ALA A 314 49.92 22.15 -10.01
N VAL A 315 51.22 21.96 -10.13
CA VAL A 315 51.80 20.86 -10.92
C VAL A 315 51.58 19.55 -10.19
N VAL A 316 50.98 18.59 -10.83
CA VAL A 316 50.63 17.32 -10.24
C VAL A 316 51.26 16.14 -10.97
N LYS A 317 51.48 15.07 -10.24
CA LYS A 317 51.85 13.76 -10.77
C LYS A 317 50.83 12.75 -10.26
N TYR A 318 50.24 12.02 -11.19
CA TYR A 318 49.27 10.97 -10.84
C TYR A 318 49.77 9.62 -11.42
N SER A 319 49.51 8.55 -10.68
CA SER A 319 49.56 7.21 -11.24
C SER A 319 48.22 6.94 -11.90
N ALA A 320 48.19 6.36 -13.09
CA ALA A 320 46.93 5.91 -13.68
C ALA A 320 46.28 4.95 -12.68
N GLY A 321 45.23 5.44 -12.00
CA GLY A 321 44.46 4.60 -11.08
C GLY A 321 43.88 3.41 -11.85
N LYS A 322 43.73 2.31 -11.18
CA LYS A 322 42.98 1.15 -11.71
C LYS A 322 41.59 1.61 -12.11
N ASP A 323 41.26 1.46 -13.38
CA ASP A 323 39.91 1.65 -13.98
C ASP A 323 38.82 0.83 -13.29
#